data_94b630b9ae831776a6e41eeea0e5e3bb
#
_entry.id   94b630b9ae831776a6e41eeea0e5e3bb
#
_cell.length_a   1.000
_cell.length_b   1.000
_cell.length_c   1.000
_cell.angle_alpha   90.00
_cell.angle_beta   90.00
_cell.angle_gamma   90.00
#
_symmetry.space_group_name_H-M   'P 1'
#
loop_
_entity.id
_entity.type
_entity.pdbx_description
1 polymer ?
#
loop_
_entity_poly.entity_id
_entity_poly.type
_entity_poly.pdbx_seq_one_letter_code
_entity_poly.pdbx_strand_id
1 'polypeptide(L)'
;VSVSNLHRQVFFKVKDIHQPKVEILAKEIEKRAPFTKVSFTNKAINKNSILELISKYGIIVDGTDNLQIKYLINDACVLKKKPLVYGSLYKFDGYVATFNVLNGDGDYTTNLRDAFPEIATDIPNCEEAGTLNPIVGIIALLQVNEVIKLITKTGKLLVNQLLIYNSLENSQLKIKLKKNKSLIFKEIFRNSNYLDAHCTTQDSALLISS
;
A
#
# COMPACT_ATOMS: atom_id res chain seq x y z
N VAL A 1 -12.62 -13.41 4.50
CA VAL A 1 -12.57 -13.93 3.12
C VAL A 1 -13.97 -13.98 2.55
N SER A 2 -14.17 -13.49 1.34
CA SER A 2 -15.42 -13.59 0.57
C SER A 2 -15.20 -14.44 -0.68
N VAL A 3 -16.30 -14.97 -1.27
CA VAL A 3 -16.27 -15.73 -2.53
C VAL A 3 -15.60 -14.92 -3.63
N SER A 4 -15.91 -13.61 -3.72
CA SER A 4 -15.34 -12.68 -4.69
C SER A 4 -13.82 -12.46 -4.55
N ASN A 5 -13.18 -12.93 -3.50
CA ASN A 5 -11.73 -12.84 -3.33
C ASN A 5 -10.97 -14.04 -3.92
N LEU A 6 -11.61 -15.21 -3.99
CA LEU A 6 -10.94 -16.48 -4.29
C LEU A 6 -10.27 -16.51 -5.67
N HIS A 7 -10.81 -15.80 -6.64
CA HIS A 7 -10.26 -15.79 -8.00
C HIS A 7 -8.94 -15.03 -8.16
N ARG A 8 -8.57 -14.17 -7.18
CA ARG A 8 -7.32 -13.37 -7.24
C ARG A 8 -6.42 -13.51 -6.00
N GLN A 9 -6.94 -13.98 -4.88
CA GLN A 9 -6.19 -14.11 -3.63
C GLN A 9 -5.87 -15.59 -3.37
N VAL A 10 -4.82 -16.08 -4.01
CA VAL A 10 -4.44 -17.50 -4.11
C VAL A 10 -4.16 -18.23 -2.79
N PHE A 11 -3.98 -17.50 -1.70
CA PHE A 11 -3.78 -18.10 -0.36
C PHE A 11 -5.06 -18.57 0.31
N PHE A 12 -6.23 -18.11 -0.18
CA PHE A 12 -7.52 -18.47 0.40
C PHE A 12 -8.20 -19.58 -0.36
N LYS A 13 -8.96 -20.39 0.36
CA LYS A 13 -9.69 -21.56 -0.12
C LYS A 13 -11.17 -21.40 0.21
N VAL A 14 -12.04 -22.18 -0.43
CA VAL A 14 -13.49 -22.16 -0.17
C VAL A 14 -13.82 -22.35 1.32
N LYS A 15 -13.09 -23.19 2.04
CA LYS A 15 -13.26 -23.40 3.47
C LYS A 15 -12.93 -22.20 4.35
N ASP A 16 -12.25 -21.20 3.81
CA ASP A 16 -11.80 -20.01 4.52
C ASP A 16 -12.82 -18.86 4.43
N ILE A 17 -13.91 -19.06 3.66
CA ILE A 17 -14.98 -18.07 3.51
C ILE A 17 -15.53 -17.70 4.90
N HIS A 18 -15.78 -16.40 5.11
CA HIS A 18 -16.21 -15.80 6.37
C HIS A 18 -15.15 -15.76 7.49
N GLN A 19 -13.94 -16.27 7.27
CA GLN A 19 -12.86 -16.15 8.24
C GLN A 19 -12.04 -14.86 8.01
N PRO A 20 -11.39 -14.31 9.07
CA PRO A 20 -10.51 -13.14 8.94
C PRO A 20 -9.32 -13.43 8.01
N LYS A 21 -9.12 -12.59 6.99
CA LYS A 21 -8.03 -12.75 6.00
C LYS A 21 -6.65 -12.79 6.67
N VAL A 22 -6.41 -11.89 7.62
CA VAL A 22 -5.11 -11.73 8.28
C VAL A 22 -4.70 -12.97 9.08
N GLU A 23 -5.64 -13.65 9.72
CA GLU A 23 -5.37 -14.87 10.50
C GLU A 23 -4.97 -16.04 9.60
N ILE A 24 -5.70 -16.22 8.47
CA ILE A 24 -5.40 -17.27 7.51
C ILE A 24 -4.05 -17.01 6.86
N LEU A 25 -3.82 -15.78 6.44
CA LEU A 25 -2.57 -15.40 5.77
C LEU A 25 -1.37 -15.56 6.72
N ALA A 26 -1.49 -15.16 7.97
CA ALA A 26 -0.45 -15.37 8.97
C ALA A 26 -0.10 -16.86 9.13
N LYS A 27 -1.09 -17.73 9.29
CA LYS A 27 -0.89 -19.18 9.38
C LYS A 27 -0.25 -19.79 8.12
N GLU A 28 -0.63 -19.32 6.94
CA GLU A 28 -0.04 -19.82 5.68
C GLU A 28 1.40 -19.33 5.50
N ILE A 29 1.75 -18.13 5.94
CA ILE A 29 3.13 -17.63 5.92
C ILE A 29 4.00 -18.41 6.90
N GLU A 30 3.56 -18.64 8.14
CA GLU A 30 4.28 -19.41 9.14
C GLU A 30 4.61 -20.84 8.68
N LYS A 31 3.69 -21.48 7.95
CA LYS A 31 3.93 -22.81 7.37
C LYS A 31 5.00 -22.81 6.26
N ARG A 32 5.06 -21.73 5.46
CA ARG A 32 5.97 -21.63 4.31
C ARG A 32 7.33 -21.05 4.68
N ALA A 33 7.35 -20.18 5.66
CA ALA A 33 8.54 -19.47 6.12
C ALA A 33 8.66 -19.56 7.66
N PRO A 34 8.99 -20.74 8.20
CA PRO A 34 8.95 -21.01 9.66
C PRO A 34 9.93 -20.16 10.47
N PHE A 35 10.91 -19.55 9.82
CA PHE A 35 11.87 -18.63 10.47
C PHE A 35 11.40 -17.17 10.46
N THR A 36 10.28 -16.87 9.81
CA THR A 36 9.73 -15.51 9.73
C THR A 36 8.75 -15.28 10.88
N LYS A 37 8.97 -14.19 11.61
CA LYS A 37 8.07 -13.77 12.67
C LYS A 37 6.88 -13.03 12.06
N VAL A 38 5.69 -13.57 12.20
CA VAL A 38 4.46 -12.98 11.68
C VAL A 38 3.61 -12.47 12.83
N SER A 39 3.12 -11.24 12.71
CA SER A 39 2.08 -10.70 13.58
C SER A 39 0.96 -10.11 12.74
N PHE A 40 -0.26 -10.13 13.23
CA PHE A 40 -1.40 -9.58 12.52
C PHE A 40 -2.30 -8.78 13.45
N THR A 41 -3.07 -7.89 12.87
CA THR A 41 -4.09 -7.10 13.56
C THR A 41 -5.39 -7.17 12.76
N ASN A 42 -6.43 -7.71 13.35
CA ASN A 42 -7.79 -7.75 12.77
C ASN A 42 -8.62 -6.57 13.30
N LYS A 43 -8.12 -5.36 13.09
CA LYS A 43 -8.78 -4.10 13.47
C LYS A 43 -8.57 -3.09 12.36
N ALA A 44 -9.59 -2.28 12.08
CA ALA A 44 -9.45 -1.15 11.17
C ALA A 44 -8.37 -0.19 11.64
N ILE A 45 -7.47 0.18 10.73
CA ILE A 45 -6.51 1.25 11.00
C ILE A 45 -7.22 2.60 10.97
N ASN A 46 -6.85 3.45 11.91
CA ASN A 46 -7.37 4.80 12.00
C ASN A 46 -6.28 5.78 12.44
N LYS A 47 -6.62 7.04 12.45
CA LYS A 47 -5.71 8.14 12.80
C LYS A 47 -5.03 7.98 14.18
N ASN A 48 -5.73 7.38 15.16
CA ASN A 48 -5.21 7.22 16.52
C ASN A 48 -4.21 6.05 16.63
N SER A 49 -4.40 4.99 15.82
CA SER A 49 -3.60 3.76 15.90
C SER A 49 -2.42 3.72 14.90
N ILE A 50 -2.55 4.40 13.75
CA ILE A 50 -1.61 4.23 12.63
C ILE A 50 -0.18 4.68 12.96
N LEU A 51 0.00 5.76 13.70
CA LEU A 51 1.33 6.29 14.00
C LEU A 51 2.15 5.35 14.88
N GLU A 52 1.52 4.72 15.87
CA GLU A 52 2.17 3.71 16.70
C GLU A 52 2.47 2.45 15.88
N LEU A 53 1.50 2.01 15.10
CA LEU A 53 1.64 0.82 14.26
C LEU A 53 2.83 0.95 13.30
N ILE A 54 2.87 2.01 12.49
CA ILE A 54 3.93 2.25 11.50
C ILE A 54 5.31 2.37 12.16
N SER A 55 5.40 2.94 13.36
CA SER A 55 6.70 3.10 14.05
C SER A 55 7.42 1.78 14.31
N LYS A 56 6.69 0.68 14.42
CA LYS A 56 7.22 -0.67 14.73
C LYS A 56 7.93 -1.33 13.54
N TYR A 57 7.75 -0.82 12.32
CA TYR A 57 8.24 -1.46 11.09
C TYR A 57 9.26 -0.58 10.35
N GLY A 58 10.19 -1.23 9.65
CA GLY A 58 11.23 -0.56 8.85
C GLY A 58 10.73 -0.11 7.48
N ILE A 59 9.84 -0.90 6.86
CA ILE A 59 9.27 -0.65 5.53
C ILE A 59 7.76 -0.87 5.62
N ILE A 60 6.99 -0.01 5.00
CA ILE A 60 5.54 -0.13 4.90
C ILE A 60 5.19 -0.47 3.45
N VAL A 61 4.29 -1.44 3.27
CA VAL A 61 3.74 -1.81 1.96
C VAL A 61 2.24 -1.56 1.98
N ASP A 62 1.77 -0.76 1.04
CA ASP A 62 0.35 -0.46 0.91
C ASP A 62 -0.30 -1.38 -0.13
N GLY A 63 -1.14 -2.30 0.34
CA GLY A 63 -1.98 -3.18 -0.48
C GLY A 63 -3.47 -2.89 -0.31
N THR A 64 -3.84 -1.72 0.22
CA THR A 64 -5.25 -1.35 0.42
C THR A 64 -5.91 -0.91 -0.88
N ASP A 65 -7.22 -1.03 -0.96
CA ASP A 65 -8.07 -0.59 -2.08
C ASP A 65 -8.86 0.69 -1.75
N ASN A 66 -8.81 1.14 -0.50
CA ASN A 66 -9.45 2.35 -0.03
C ASN A 66 -8.53 3.57 -0.15
N LEU A 67 -8.98 4.58 -0.91
CA LEU A 67 -8.18 5.78 -1.19
C LEU A 67 -7.87 6.58 0.08
N GLN A 68 -8.83 6.74 0.97
CA GLN A 68 -8.65 7.47 2.23
C GLN A 68 -7.58 6.82 3.11
N ILE A 69 -7.59 5.48 3.18
CA ILE A 69 -6.60 4.71 3.93
C ILE A 69 -5.21 4.84 3.29
N LYS A 70 -5.09 4.88 1.96
CA LYS A 70 -3.80 5.14 1.28
C LYS A 70 -3.18 6.47 1.72
N TYR A 71 -3.97 7.53 1.79
CA TYR A 71 -3.49 8.83 2.27
C TYR A 71 -3.15 8.81 3.75
N LEU A 72 -3.95 8.13 4.58
CA LEU A 72 -3.64 7.95 6.00
C LEU A 72 -2.30 7.24 6.21
N ILE A 73 -2.06 6.15 5.48
CA ILE A 73 -0.79 5.40 5.51
C ILE A 73 0.36 6.30 5.05
N ASN A 74 0.21 6.99 3.91
CA ASN A 74 1.23 7.89 3.39
C ASN A 74 1.62 8.98 4.39
N ASP A 75 0.64 9.70 4.92
CA ASP A 75 0.89 10.83 5.80
C ASP A 75 1.54 10.37 7.13
N ALA A 76 1.11 9.22 7.64
CA ALA A 76 1.74 8.59 8.79
C ALA A 76 3.19 8.14 8.50
N CYS A 77 3.47 7.60 7.31
CA CYS A 77 4.82 7.24 6.87
C CYS A 77 5.74 8.47 6.79
N VAL A 78 5.25 9.58 6.25
CA VAL A 78 6.02 10.84 6.22
C VAL A 78 6.33 11.33 7.63
N LEU A 79 5.34 11.36 8.53
CA LEU A 79 5.53 11.78 9.93
C LEU A 79 6.50 10.87 10.70
N LYS A 80 6.48 9.56 10.44
CA LYS A 80 7.34 8.56 11.08
C LYS A 80 8.63 8.31 10.33
N LYS A 81 8.87 9.02 9.21
CA LYS A 81 10.09 8.88 8.40
C LYS A 81 10.32 7.44 7.93
N LYS A 82 9.26 6.76 7.50
CA LYS A 82 9.30 5.38 7.04
C LYS A 82 9.11 5.32 5.52
N PRO A 83 9.92 4.52 4.80
CA PRO A 83 9.67 4.27 3.38
C PRO A 83 8.34 3.55 3.20
N LEU A 84 7.61 3.96 2.15
CA LEU A 84 6.34 3.40 1.75
C LEU A 84 6.45 2.84 0.32
N VAL A 85 6.22 1.54 0.17
CA VAL A 85 6.04 0.93 -1.15
C VAL A 85 4.56 0.98 -1.49
N TYR A 86 4.23 1.92 -2.35
CA TYR A 86 2.86 2.21 -2.79
C TYR A 86 2.46 1.31 -3.96
N GLY A 87 1.24 0.77 -3.90
CA GLY A 87 0.57 0.10 -5.01
C GLY A 87 -0.89 0.54 -5.12
N SER A 88 -1.37 0.72 -6.34
CA SER A 88 -2.77 1.03 -6.60
C SER A 88 -3.21 0.48 -7.94
N LEU A 89 -4.52 0.33 -8.11
CA LEU A 89 -5.13 -0.20 -9.32
C LEU A 89 -6.32 0.67 -9.70
N TYR A 90 -6.50 0.87 -11.00
CA TYR A 90 -7.71 1.47 -11.53
C TYR A 90 -8.02 0.85 -12.90
N LYS A 91 -9.12 0.12 -13.03
CA LYS A 91 -9.52 -0.60 -14.24
C LYS A 91 -8.41 -1.54 -14.75
N PHE A 92 -7.70 -1.13 -15.79
CA PHE A 92 -6.64 -1.88 -16.47
C PHE A 92 -5.25 -1.35 -16.15
N ASP A 93 -5.16 -0.28 -15.36
CA ASP A 93 -3.90 0.36 -14.99
C ASP A 93 -3.50 0.03 -13.57
N GLY A 94 -2.20 -0.17 -13.38
CA GLY A 94 -1.59 -0.34 -12.08
C GLY A 94 -0.51 0.70 -11.85
N TYR A 95 -0.35 1.12 -10.60
CA TYR A 95 0.53 2.19 -10.18
C TYR A 95 1.48 1.69 -9.09
N VAL A 96 2.78 1.94 -9.23
CA VAL A 96 3.78 1.59 -8.22
C VAL A 96 4.76 2.73 -8.04
N ALA A 97 5.09 3.03 -6.78
CA ALA A 97 6.14 3.97 -6.41
C ALA A 97 6.76 3.58 -5.08
N THR A 98 8.00 4.02 -4.84
CA THR A 98 8.65 3.91 -3.53
C THR A 98 8.82 5.31 -2.97
N PHE A 99 7.99 5.63 -1.99
CA PHE A 99 7.88 6.95 -1.40
C PHE A 99 8.68 7.08 -0.10
N ASN A 100 9.01 8.33 0.25
CA ASN A 100 9.56 8.72 1.55
C ASN A 100 10.85 7.97 1.93
N VAL A 101 11.72 7.73 0.97
CA VAL A 101 13.04 7.13 1.17
C VAL A 101 14.04 8.23 1.50
N LEU A 102 14.86 8.01 2.55
CA LEU A 102 15.95 8.91 2.89
C LEU A 102 17.02 8.85 1.78
N ASN A 103 17.37 10.00 1.19
CA ASN A 103 18.44 10.11 0.20
C ASN A 103 19.80 10.41 0.87
N GLY A 104 20.86 10.41 0.06
CA GLY A 104 22.23 10.68 0.54
C GLY A 104 22.45 12.08 1.11
N ASP A 105 21.57 13.04 0.79
CA ASP A 105 21.65 14.44 1.25
C ASP A 105 20.90 14.68 2.57
N GLY A 106 20.34 13.63 3.16
CA GLY A 106 19.58 13.73 4.41
C GLY A 106 18.13 14.20 4.25
N ASP A 107 17.67 14.40 3.01
CA ASP A 107 16.26 14.70 2.69
C ASP A 107 15.51 13.42 2.28
N TYR A 108 14.19 13.50 2.26
CA TYR A 108 13.31 12.40 1.86
C TYR A 108 12.83 12.59 0.42
N THR A 109 12.71 11.49 -0.31
CA THR A 109 12.12 11.48 -1.67
C THR A 109 10.65 11.89 -1.63
N THR A 110 10.01 11.93 -2.80
CA THR A 110 8.58 12.25 -2.93
C THR A 110 7.69 11.30 -2.14
N ASN A 111 6.46 11.70 -1.94
CA ASN A 111 5.39 10.97 -1.26
C ASN A 111 4.11 10.97 -2.12
N LEU A 112 3.04 10.32 -1.67
CA LEU A 112 1.79 10.18 -2.42
C LEU A 112 1.18 11.55 -2.79
N ARG A 113 1.26 12.56 -1.89
CA ARG A 113 0.70 13.89 -2.15
C ARG A 113 1.49 14.71 -3.16
N ASP A 114 2.71 14.30 -3.48
CA ASP A 114 3.47 14.88 -4.59
C ASP A 114 3.00 14.34 -5.96
N ALA A 115 2.45 13.12 -5.97
CA ALA A 115 1.85 12.52 -7.17
C ALA A 115 0.37 12.90 -7.32
N PHE A 116 -0.36 12.90 -6.21
CA PHE A 116 -1.80 13.15 -6.14
C PHE A 116 -2.07 14.09 -4.95
N PRO A 117 -2.09 15.42 -5.16
CA PRO A 117 -2.17 16.40 -4.08
C PRO A 117 -3.44 16.32 -3.23
N GLU A 118 -4.55 15.99 -3.85
CA GLU A 118 -5.87 15.95 -3.22
C GLU A 118 -6.47 14.54 -3.27
N ILE A 119 -7.28 14.25 -2.26
CA ILE A 119 -8.07 13.02 -2.23
C ILE A 119 -9.24 13.24 -3.19
N ALA A 120 -9.26 12.50 -4.29
CA ALA A 120 -10.37 12.59 -5.24
C ALA A 120 -11.65 12.03 -4.60
N THR A 121 -12.73 12.81 -4.67
CA THR A 121 -14.03 12.49 -4.07
C THR A 121 -14.94 11.67 -4.99
N ASP A 122 -14.69 11.72 -6.30
CA ASP A 122 -15.60 11.20 -7.33
C ASP A 122 -15.04 9.99 -8.10
N ILE A 123 -14.01 9.34 -7.56
CA ILE A 123 -13.48 8.12 -8.18
C ILE A 123 -14.27 6.91 -7.65
N PRO A 124 -14.93 6.13 -8.54
CA PRO A 124 -15.54 4.86 -8.16
C PRO A 124 -14.50 3.96 -7.50
N ASN A 125 -14.89 3.23 -6.45
CA ASN A 125 -13.99 2.29 -5.84
C ASN A 125 -13.62 1.14 -6.82
N CYS A 126 -12.56 0.40 -6.53
CA CYS A 126 -12.06 -0.67 -7.42
C CYS A 126 -13.09 -1.79 -7.65
N GLU A 127 -14.04 -1.99 -6.74
CA GLU A 127 -15.11 -2.99 -6.90
C GLU A 127 -16.16 -2.53 -7.94
N GLU A 128 -16.50 -1.25 -7.94
CA GLU A 128 -17.46 -0.66 -8.91
C GLU A 128 -16.83 -0.49 -10.30
N ALA A 129 -15.54 -0.12 -10.37
CA ALA A 129 -14.85 0.09 -11.63
C ALA A 129 -14.50 -1.22 -12.37
N GLY A 130 -14.52 -2.35 -11.66
CA GLY A 130 -14.01 -3.64 -12.15
C GLY A 130 -12.49 -3.62 -12.32
N THR A 131 -11.81 -4.68 -11.88
CA THR A 131 -10.36 -4.80 -12.01
C THR A 131 -10.00 -6.15 -12.64
N LEU A 132 -9.14 -6.13 -13.64
CA LEU A 132 -8.66 -7.36 -14.27
C LEU A 132 -7.74 -8.10 -13.28
N ASN A 133 -8.05 -9.39 -13.00
CA ASN A 133 -7.33 -10.15 -11.98
C ASN A 133 -5.80 -10.21 -12.14
N PRO A 134 -5.23 -10.45 -13.34
CA PRO A 134 -3.78 -10.53 -13.50
C PRO A 134 -3.03 -9.27 -13.06
N ILE A 135 -3.60 -8.09 -13.23
CA ILE A 135 -2.92 -6.83 -12.86
C ILE A 135 -2.66 -6.74 -11.35
N VAL A 136 -3.56 -7.29 -10.53
CA VAL A 136 -3.39 -7.33 -9.06
C VAL A 136 -2.09 -8.06 -8.71
N GLY A 137 -1.85 -9.21 -9.32
CA GLY A 137 -0.63 -10.00 -9.13
C GLY A 137 0.62 -9.28 -9.65
N ILE A 138 0.55 -8.67 -10.84
CA ILE A 138 1.67 -7.93 -11.44
C ILE A 138 2.10 -6.78 -10.51
N ILE A 139 1.16 -5.96 -10.06
CA ILE A 139 1.45 -4.82 -9.19
C ILE A 139 1.99 -5.29 -7.83
N ALA A 140 1.41 -6.32 -7.24
CA ALA A 140 1.92 -6.89 -5.99
C ALA A 140 3.37 -7.39 -6.13
N LEU A 141 3.72 -8.07 -7.22
CA LEU A 141 5.09 -8.53 -7.48
C LEU A 141 6.06 -7.37 -7.75
N LEU A 142 5.63 -6.30 -8.40
CA LEU A 142 6.42 -5.08 -8.54
C LEU A 142 6.66 -4.41 -7.18
N GLN A 143 5.68 -4.38 -6.29
CA GLN A 143 5.87 -3.89 -4.91
C GLN A 143 6.87 -4.77 -4.15
N VAL A 144 6.77 -6.11 -4.23
CA VAL A 144 7.73 -7.04 -3.62
C VAL A 144 9.15 -6.77 -4.13
N ASN A 145 9.31 -6.54 -5.43
CA ASN A 145 10.61 -6.19 -6.03
C ASN A 145 11.18 -4.89 -5.44
N GLU A 146 10.35 -3.86 -5.21
CA GLU A 146 10.79 -2.63 -4.54
C GLU A 146 11.23 -2.89 -3.10
N VAL A 147 10.50 -3.72 -2.33
CA VAL A 147 10.88 -4.12 -0.97
C VAL A 147 12.23 -4.82 -0.97
N ILE A 148 12.45 -5.78 -1.88
CA ILE A 148 13.75 -6.50 -2.00
C ILE A 148 14.87 -5.50 -2.27
N LYS A 149 14.69 -4.56 -3.20
CA LYS A 149 15.69 -3.53 -3.52
C LYS A 149 15.99 -2.61 -2.32
N LEU A 150 14.96 -2.24 -1.53
CA LEU A 150 15.14 -1.46 -0.29
C LEU A 150 16.00 -2.21 0.73
N ILE A 151 15.75 -3.50 0.93
CA ILE A 151 16.46 -4.33 1.91
C ILE A 151 17.89 -4.62 1.46
N THR A 152 18.05 -5.05 0.21
CA THR A 152 19.35 -5.48 -0.33
C THR A 152 20.22 -4.32 -0.80
N LYS A 153 19.66 -3.11 -0.91
CA LYS A 153 20.31 -1.93 -1.50
C LYS A 153 20.82 -2.18 -2.93
N THR A 154 20.15 -3.05 -3.68
CA THR A 154 20.53 -3.46 -5.03
C THR A 154 19.56 -2.88 -6.06
N GLY A 155 20.08 -2.44 -7.20
CA GLY A 155 19.27 -1.91 -8.30
C GLY A 155 18.78 -0.47 -8.05
N LYS A 156 17.84 -0.02 -8.88
CA LYS A 156 17.27 1.33 -8.83
C LYS A 156 15.83 1.28 -8.32
N LEU A 157 15.54 2.01 -7.25
CA LEU A 157 14.20 2.17 -6.71
C LEU A 157 13.35 3.08 -7.60
N LEU A 158 12.03 2.90 -7.52
CA LEU A 158 11.02 3.79 -8.11
C LEU A 158 10.82 5.03 -7.20
N VAL A 159 11.91 5.74 -6.88
CA VAL A 159 11.88 6.98 -6.09
C VAL A 159 11.77 8.20 -7.00
N ASN A 160 11.03 9.22 -6.57
CA ASN A 160 10.75 10.43 -7.34
C ASN A 160 10.13 10.16 -8.72
N GLN A 161 9.45 9.04 -8.84
CA GLN A 161 8.73 8.66 -10.06
C GLN A 161 7.58 7.71 -9.72
N LEU A 162 6.56 7.73 -10.59
CA LEU A 162 5.44 6.81 -10.56
C LEU A 162 5.54 5.91 -11.79
N LEU A 163 5.59 4.61 -11.58
CA LEU A 163 5.43 3.61 -12.63
C LEU A 163 3.93 3.39 -12.85
N ILE A 164 3.49 3.52 -14.10
CA ILE A 164 2.15 3.14 -14.57
C ILE A 164 2.32 1.94 -15.49
N TYR A 165 1.61 0.87 -15.19
CA TYR A 165 1.54 -0.34 -16.02
C TYR A 165 0.12 -0.49 -16.58
N ASN A 166 -0.01 -0.54 -17.90
CA ASN A 166 -1.29 -0.82 -18.56
C ASN A 166 -1.34 -2.30 -18.96
N SER A 167 -2.34 -3.03 -18.47
CA SER A 167 -2.45 -4.48 -18.68
C SER A 167 -3.02 -4.88 -20.02
N LEU A 168 -3.71 -3.98 -20.74
CA LEU A 168 -4.24 -4.28 -22.07
C LEU A 168 -3.15 -4.22 -23.14
N GLU A 169 -2.22 -3.26 -22.99
CA GLU A 169 -1.14 -3.03 -23.94
C GLU A 169 0.19 -3.63 -23.49
N ASN A 170 0.28 -4.16 -22.26
CA ASN A 170 1.54 -4.55 -21.62
C ASN A 170 2.60 -3.43 -21.64
N SER A 171 2.16 -2.20 -21.61
CA SER A 171 3.02 -1.03 -21.67
C SER A 171 3.38 -0.51 -20.27
N GLN A 172 4.53 0.16 -20.16
CA GLN A 172 5.01 0.78 -18.93
C GLN A 172 5.40 2.23 -19.20
N LEU A 173 4.90 3.13 -18.36
CA LEU A 173 5.27 4.54 -18.35
C LEU A 173 5.82 4.93 -16.97
N LYS A 174 6.92 5.69 -16.95
CA LYS A 174 7.45 6.27 -15.70
C LYS A 174 7.32 7.78 -15.75
N ILE A 175 6.53 8.32 -14.85
CA ILE A 175 6.32 9.77 -14.70
C ILE A 175 7.24 10.27 -13.59
N LYS A 176 8.05 11.30 -13.88
CA LYS A 176 8.87 11.95 -12.85
C LYS A 176 7.99 12.79 -11.92
N LEU A 177 8.20 12.64 -10.64
CA LEU A 177 7.52 13.40 -9.60
C LEU A 177 8.44 14.47 -9.03
N LYS A 178 7.88 15.63 -8.72
CA LYS A 178 8.58 16.74 -8.07
C LYS A 178 8.06 16.92 -6.66
N LYS A 179 8.97 16.94 -5.68
CA LYS A 179 8.62 17.12 -4.27
C LYS A 179 8.05 18.52 -4.02
N ASN A 180 6.90 18.59 -3.40
CA ASN A 180 6.30 19.82 -2.91
C ASN A 180 6.81 20.12 -1.49
N LYS A 181 7.71 21.08 -1.37
CA LYS A 181 8.32 21.47 -0.09
C LYS A 181 7.40 22.32 0.80
N SER A 182 6.26 22.79 0.30
CA SER A 182 5.30 23.60 1.06
C SER A 182 4.35 22.78 1.92
N LEU A 183 4.34 21.44 1.80
CA LEU A 183 3.43 20.57 2.55
C LEU A 183 3.85 20.45 4.03
N ILE A 184 2.96 20.86 4.93
CA ILE A 184 3.15 20.75 6.39
C ILE A 184 2.38 19.53 6.90
N PHE A 185 3.03 18.36 6.89
CA PHE A 185 2.36 17.08 7.19
C PHE A 185 1.74 16.98 8.58
N LYS A 186 2.27 17.68 9.59
CA LYS A 186 1.64 17.72 10.92
C LYS A 186 0.25 18.37 10.87
N GLU A 187 0.10 19.44 10.10
CA GLU A 187 -1.18 20.12 9.92
C GLU A 187 -2.13 19.31 9.04
N ILE A 188 -1.62 18.79 7.93
CA ILE A 188 -2.37 17.91 7.03
C ILE A 188 -2.93 16.72 7.82
N PHE A 189 -2.10 15.99 8.55
CA PHE A 189 -2.52 14.83 9.33
C PHE A 189 -3.56 15.20 10.39
N ARG A 190 -3.39 16.35 11.05
CA ARG A 190 -4.33 16.82 12.08
C ARG A 190 -5.69 17.19 11.48
N ASN A 191 -5.71 17.84 10.32
CA ASN A 191 -6.91 18.44 9.74
C ASN A 191 -7.65 17.53 8.76
N SER A 192 -6.95 16.55 8.14
CA SER A 192 -7.58 15.62 7.19
C SER A 192 -8.53 14.66 7.88
N ASN A 193 -9.69 14.47 7.25
CA ASN A 193 -10.60 13.39 7.58
C ASN A 193 -10.31 12.21 6.64
N TYR A 194 -9.88 11.08 7.19
CA TYR A 194 -9.59 9.83 6.46
C TYR A 194 -10.72 8.81 6.59
N LEU A 195 -11.90 9.24 7.00
CA LEU A 195 -13.07 8.37 7.08
C LEU A 195 -13.81 8.40 5.74
N ASP A 196 -13.99 7.22 5.15
CA ASP A 196 -14.87 7.06 4.02
C ASP A 196 -16.31 6.98 4.52
N ALA A 197 -17.17 7.85 4.00
CA ALA A 197 -18.60 7.86 4.37
C ALA A 197 -19.32 6.57 3.91
N HIS A 198 -18.71 5.77 3.02
CA HIS A 198 -19.29 4.57 2.42
C HIS A 198 -18.64 3.26 2.86
N CYS A 199 -17.53 3.29 3.60
CA CYS A 199 -16.80 2.09 3.98
C CYS A 199 -17.10 1.65 5.41
N THR A 200 -18.08 0.76 5.58
CA THR A 200 -18.37 0.06 6.85
C THR A 200 -17.63 -1.27 6.96
N THR A 201 -16.77 -1.63 6.01
CA THR A 201 -16.02 -2.88 5.98
C THR A 201 -14.68 -2.76 6.68
N GLN A 202 -14.39 -3.73 7.52
CA GLN A 202 -13.18 -3.84 8.33
C GLN A 202 -11.95 -4.12 7.45
N ASP A 203 -11.17 -3.10 7.14
CA ASP A 203 -9.83 -3.30 6.56
C ASP A 203 -8.88 -3.81 7.65
N SER A 204 -8.31 -4.99 7.42
CA SER A 204 -7.37 -5.63 8.34
C SER A 204 -5.94 -5.47 7.83
N ALA A 205 -5.00 -5.18 8.73
CA ALA A 205 -3.58 -5.05 8.41
C ALA A 205 -2.81 -6.35 8.73
N LEU A 206 -2.01 -6.83 7.78
CA LEU A 206 -1.01 -7.87 7.99
C LEU A 206 0.36 -7.23 8.18
N LEU A 207 1.09 -7.66 9.20
CA LEU A 207 2.35 -7.09 9.61
C LEU A 207 3.41 -8.19 9.67
N ILE A 208 4.53 -7.97 9.00
CA ILE A 208 5.66 -8.91 8.99
C ILE A 208 6.88 -8.17 9.55
N SER A 209 7.51 -8.74 10.57
CA SER A 209 8.79 -8.27 11.09
C SER A 209 9.87 -9.32 10.87
N SER A 210 11.04 -8.89 10.49
CA SER A 210 12.26 -9.71 10.43
C SER A 210 12.85 -9.90 11.80
#